data_d6ce5f307776aa7a2ecad2a8783233f4
#
_entry.id   d6ce5f307776aa7a2ecad2a8783233f4
#
_cell.length_a   1.000
_cell.length_b   1.000
_cell.length_c   1.000
_cell.angle_alpha   90.00
_cell.angle_beta   90.00
_cell.angle_gamma   90.00
#
_symmetry.space_group_name_H-M   'P 1'
#
loop_
_entity.id
_entity.type
_entity.pdbx_description
1 polymer ?
#
loop_
_entity_poly.entity_id
_entity_poly.type
_entity_poly.pdbx_seq_one_letter_code
_entity_poly.pdbx_strand_id
1 'polypeptide(L)'
;MIDWNRVIELRDELGPEELLPIIDMILVEIEAHLFALNSRTLHLAEDLHLLRGLALNIGFTEFCAQCLRAEQQLARGDQTALAPAALRASFGHTKQLFLRDLPHVMDGDQGGQAAARAS
;
A
#
# COMPACT_ATOMS: atom_id res chain seq x y z
N MET A 1 7.91 -1.48 -6.94
CA MET A 1 7.70 -1.55 -5.50
C MET A 1 6.79 -0.45 -4.98
N ILE A 2 7.17 0.82 -5.12
CA ILE A 2 6.30 1.95 -4.81
C ILE A 2 6.11 2.77 -6.06
N ASP A 3 4.87 2.98 -6.45
CA ASP A 3 4.54 3.82 -7.60
C ASP A 3 4.39 5.26 -7.13
N TRP A 4 5.50 5.98 -7.09
CA TRP A 4 5.51 7.37 -6.65
C TRP A 4 4.73 8.30 -7.59
N ASN A 5 4.55 7.91 -8.85
CA ASN A 5 3.72 8.71 -9.76
C ASN A 5 2.28 8.82 -9.26
N ARG A 6 1.77 7.75 -8.67
CA ARG A 6 0.43 7.77 -8.08
C ARG A 6 0.35 8.79 -6.94
N VAL A 7 1.37 8.80 -6.09
CA VAL A 7 1.43 9.74 -4.95
C VAL A 7 1.54 11.18 -5.46
N ILE A 8 2.37 11.38 -6.48
CA ILE A 8 2.55 12.71 -7.08
C ILE A 8 1.25 13.21 -7.70
N GLU A 9 0.51 12.35 -8.39
CA GLU A 9 -0.80 12.70 -8.93
C GLU A 9 -1.74 13.19 -7.84
N LEU A 10 -1.81 12.46 -6.74
CA LEU A 10 -2.67 12.83 -5.60
C LEU A 10 -2.21 14.14 -4.98
N ARG A 11 -0.89 14.30 -4.82
CA ARG A 11 -0.35 15.55 -4.30
C ARG A 11 -0.74 16.75 -5.16
N ASP A 12 -0.66 16.58 -6.48
CA ASP A 12 -0.98 17.66 -7.42
C ASP A 12 -2.46 17.99 -7.43
N GLU A 13 -3.32 16.99 -7.22
CA GLU A 13 -4.76 17.19 -7.17
C GLU A 13 -5.23 17.80 -5.85
N LEU A 14 -4.69 17.33 -4.73
CA LEU A 14 -5.21 17.65 -3.40
C LEU A 14 -4.35 18.65 -2.63
N GLY A 15 -3.08 18.73 -2.97
CA GLY A 15 -2.10 19.45 -2.18
C GLY A 15 -1.56 18.60 -1.03
N PRO A 16 -0.30 18.86 -0.61
CA PRO A 16 0.32 18.06 0.46
C PRO A 16 -0.44 18.12 1.76
N GLU A 17 -1.01 19.26 2.11
CA GLU A 17 -1.71 19.44 3.38
C GLU A 17 -2.95 18.56 3.49
N GLU A 18 -3.69 18.39 2.40
CA GLU A 18 -4.86 17.54 2.38
C GLU A 18 -4.49 16.07 2.21
N LEU A 19 -3.43 15.81 1.46
CA LEU A 19 -3.03 14.43 1.14
C LEU A 19 -2.44 13.70 2.35
N LEU A 20 -1.62 14.36 3.16
CA LEU A 20 -0.93 13.68 4.28
C LEU A 20 -1.89 13.01 5.25
N PRO A 21 -2.99 13.68 5.70
CA PRO A 21 -3.95 12.98 6.56
C PRO A 21 -4.63 11.79 5.89
N ILE A 22 -4.85 11.86 4.59
CA ILE A 22 -5.46 10.77 3.83
C ILE A 22 -4.52 9.58 3.79
N ILE A 23 -3.23 9.81 3.54
CA ILE A 23 -2.22 8.77 3.54
C ILE A 23 -2.16 8.09 4.92
N ASP A 24 -2.13 8.88 5.99
CA ASP A 24 -2.12 8.35 7.36
C ASP A 24 -3.33 7.45 7.60
N MET A 25 -4.50 7.88 7.18
CA MET A 25 -5.73 7.12 7.34
C MET A 25 -5.66 5.78 6.59
N ILE A 26 -5.16 5.81 5.36
CA ILE A 26 -5.03 4.59 4.55
C ILE A 26 -4.04 3.62 5.18
N LEU A 27 -2.91 4.12 5.67
CA LEU A 27 -1.91 3.27 6.33
C LEU A 27 -2.49 2.60 7.57
N VAL A 28 -3.23 3.35 8.38
CA VAL A 28 -3.88 2.81 9.58
C VAL A 28 -4.92 1.77 9.20
N GLU A 29 -5.71 2.01 8.17
CA GLU A 29 -6.73 1.07 7.68
C GLU A 29 -6.08 -0.24 7.23
N ILE A 30 -4.99 -0.15 6.44
CA ILE A 30 -4.28 -1.35 5.99
C ILE A 30 -3.78 -2.13 7.19
N GLU A 31 -3.16 -1.45 8.15
CA GLU A 31 -2.61 -2.12 9.33
C GLU A 31 -3.69 -2.81 10.15
N ALA A 32 -4.84 -2.18 10.31
CA ALA A 32 -5.96 -2.77 11.06
C ALA A 32 -6.46 -4.05 10.38
N HIS A 33 -6.62 -4.02 9.06
CA HIS A 33 -7.07 -5.19 8.32
C HIS A 33 -6.02 -6.30 8.32
N LEU A 34 -4.74 -5.95 8.21
CA LEU A 34 -3.67 -6.94 8.27
C LEU A 34 -3.58 -7.59 9.65
N PHE A 35 -3.79 -6.81 10.70
CA PHE A 35 -3.75 -7.34 12.06
C PHE A 35 -4.86 -8.37 12.29
N ALA A 36 -6.05 -8.09 11.74
CA ALA A 36 -7.20 -8.97 11.88
C ALA A 36 -7.16 -10.17 10.93
N LEU A 37 -6.30 -10.14 9.93
CA LEU A 37 -6.26 -11.17 8.88
C LEU A 37 -5.72 -12.49 9.42
N ASN A 38 -6.45 -13.59 9.15
CA ASN A 38 -5.98 -14.93 9.46
C ASN A 38 -6.70 -15.91 8.54
N SER A 39 -6.20 -17.15 8.48
CA SER A 39 -6.70 -18.17 7.57
C SER A 39 -8.10 -18.66 7.90
N ARG A 40 -8.64 -18.30 9.05
CA ARG A 40 -9.97 -18.73 9.50
C ARG A 40 -11.03 -17.66 9.24
N THR A 41 -10.64 -16.51 8.74
CA THR A 41 -11.56 -15.42 8.48
C THR A 41 -12.56 -15.84 7.39
N LEU A 42 -13.86 -15.70 7.67
CA LEU A 42 -14.91 -16.07 6.71
C LEU A 42 -14.88 -15.23 5.43
N HIS A 43 -14.42 -14.00 5.56
CA HIS A 43 -14.41 -13.05 4.44
C HIS A 43 -12.98 -12.76 3.96
N LEU A 44 -12.15 -13.80 3.99
CA LEU A 44 -10.73 -13.64 3.68
C LEU A 44 -10.48 -13.07 2.28
N ALA A 45 -11.20 -13.56 1.28
CA ALA A 45 -11.05 -13.06 -0.08
C ALA A 45 -11.44 -11.58 -0.19
N GLU A 46 -12.52 -11.21 0.49
CA GLU A 46 -12.98 -9.82 0.52
C GLU A 46 -11.98 -8.92 1.23
N ASP A 47 -11.40 -9.39 2.32
CA ASP A 47 -10.40 -8.65 3.08
C ASP A 47 -9.14 -8.41 2.25
N LEU A 48 -8.69 -9.43 1.52
CA LEU A 48 -7.53 -9.30 0.64
C LEU A 48 -7.82 -8.33 -0.51
N HIS A 49 -9.02 -8.37 -1.06
CA HIS A 49 -9.44 -7.45 -2.11
C HIS A 49 -9.42 -6.00 -1.62
N LEU A 50 -9.94 -5.77 -0.41
CA LEU A 50 -9.94 -4.45 0.21
C LEU A 50 -8.52 -3.94 0.44
N LEU A 51 -7.65 -4.79 1.00
CA LEU A 51 -6.24 -4.45 1.21
C LEU A 51 -5.57 -4.07 -0.10
N ARG A 52 -5.85 -4.82 -1.17
CA ARG A 52 -5.29 -4.54 -2.48
C ARG A 52 -5.72 -3.16 -2.99
N GLY A 53 -7.01 -2.84 -2.83
CA GLY A 53 -7.54 -1.54 -3.24
C GLY A 53 -6.93 -0.38 -2.47
N LEU A 54 -6.82 -0.53 -1.15
CA LEU A 54 -6.20 0.48 -0.30
C LEU A 54 -4.73 0.71 -0.68
N ALA A 55 -3.99 -0.37 -0.89
CA ALA A 55 -2.58 -0.30 -1.25
C ALA A 55 -2.38 0.36 -2.61
N LEU A 56 -3.27 0.08 -3.56
CA LEU A 56 -3.20 0.66 -4.89
C LEU A 56 -3.34 2.18 -4.85
N ASN A 57 -4.18 2.70 -3.96
CA ASN A 57 -4.42 4.13 -3.84
C ASN A 57 -3.16 4.91 -3.47
N ILE A 58 -2.23 4.31 -2.75
CA ILE A 58 -1.00 4.98 -2.34
C ILE A 58 0.24 4.41 -3.03
N GLY A 59 0.06 3.64 -4.10
CA GLY A 59 1.15 3.19 -4.93
C GLY A 59 1.97 2.03 -4.40
N PHE A 60 1.46 1.26 -3.45
CA PHE A 60 2.16 0.09 -2.90
C PHE A 60 2.00 -1.10 -3.85
N THR A 61 2.66 -1.04 -4.99
CA THR A 61 2.43 -1.99 -6.09
C THR A 61 2.86 -3.42 -5.74
N GLU A 62 3.97 -3.59 -5.04
CA GLU A 62 4.44 -4.92 -4.68
C GLU A 62 3.49 -5.58 -3.68
N PHE A 63 3.10 -4.84 -2.65
CA PHE A 63 2.15 -5.35 -1.66
C PHE A 63 0.80 -5.69 -2.33
N CYS A 64 0.36 -4.81 -3.25
CA CYS A 64 -0.86 -5.03 -4.02
C CYS A 64 -0.78 -6.34 -4.81
N ALA A 65 0.36 -6.60 -5.46
CA ALA A 65 0.57 -7.84 -6.23
C ALA A 65 0.54 -9.07 -5.32
N GLN A 66 1.08 -8.96 -4.12
CA GLN A 66 1.06 -10.06 -3.15
C GLN A 66 -0.37 -10.38 -2.70
N CYS A 67 -1.18 -9.36 -2.46
CA CYS A 67 -2.58 -9.56 -2.11
C CYS A 67 -3.33 -10.23 -3.26
N LEU A 68 -3.08 -9.81 -4.49
CA LEU A 68 -3.71 -10.40 -5.67
C LEU A 68 -3.35 -11.88 -5.81
N ARG A 69 -2.08 -12.21 -5.62
CA ARG A 69 -1.66 -13.61 -5.68
C ARG A 69 -2.36 -14.46 -4.62
N ALA A 70 -2.50 -13.93 -3.40
CA ALA A 70 -3.21 -14.62 -2.35
C ALA A 70 -4.68 -14.84 -2.69
N GLU A 71 -5.33 -13.82 -3.26
CA GLU A 71 -6.72 -13.95 -3.73
C GLU A 71 -6.86 -15.06 -4.77
N GLN A 72 -5.94 -15.11 -5.73
CA GLN A 72 -5.97 -16.10 -6.80
C GLN A 72 -5.79 -17.51 -6.25
N GLN A 73 -4.91 -17.68 -5.29
CA GLN A 73 -4.66 -18.99 -4.68
C GLN A 73 -5.86 -19.45 -3.85
N LEU A 74 -6.51 -18.53 -3.14
CA LEU A 74 -7.75 -18.86 -2.43
C LEU A 74 -8.84 -19.28 -3.39
N ALA A 75 -8.94 -18.64 -4.54
CA ALA A 75 -9.94 -18.98 -5.56
C ALA A 75 -9.73 -20.39 -6.09
N ARG A 76 -8.49 -20.92 -6.00
CA ARG A 76 -8.19 -22.29 -6.40
C ARG A 76 -8.37 -23.28 -5.24
N GLY A 77 -8.83 -22.80 -4.09
CA GLY A 77 -9.02 -23.64 -2.91
C GLY A 77 -7.77 -23.85 -2.08
N ASP A 78 -6.68 -23.13 -2.36
CA ASP A 78 -5.42 -23.28 -1.63
C ASP A 78 -5.34 -22.27 -0.49
N GLN A 79 -5.85 -22.66 0.67
CA GLN A 79 -5.82 -21.79 1.86
C GLN A 79 -4.45 -21.77 2.53
N THR A 80 -3.59 -22.75 2.24
CA THR A 80 -2.26 -22.78 2.83
C THR A 80 -1.32 -21.75 2.23
N ALA A 81 -1.70 -21.20 1.08
CA ALA A 81 -0.91 -20.16 0.41
C ALA A 81 -0.97 -18.82 1.15
N LEU A 82 -1.97 -18.61 2.00
CA LEU A 82 -2.07 -17.39 2.78
C LEU A 82 -1.03 -17.39 3.89
N ALA A 83 -0.18 -16.38 3.89
CA ALA A 83 0.84 -16.18 4.92
C ALA A 83 0.68 -14.78 5.51
N PRO A 84 -0.24 -14.61 6.50
CA PRO A 84 -0.47 -13.28 7.07
C PRO A 84 0.80 -12.62 7.61
N ALA A 85 1.70 -13.40 8.22
CA ALA A 85 2.94 -12.85 8.74
C ALA A 85 3.83 -12.30 7.61
N ALA A 86 3.87 -12.98 6.47
CA ALA A 86 4.64 -12.52 5.32
C ALA A 86 4.06 -11.24 4.73
N LEU A 87 2.73 -11.16 4.66
CA LEU A 87 2.05 -9.94 4.19
C LEU A 87 2.34 -8.76 5.12
N ARG A 88 2.28 -9.00 6.43
CA ARG A 88 2.57 -7.97 7.43
C ARG A 88 4.01 -7.49 7.33
N ALA A 89 4.96 -8.41 7.18
CA ALA A 89 6.37 -8.07 7.05
C ALA A 89 6.63 -7.26 5.78
N SER A 90 6.02 -7.67 4.67
CA SER A 90 6.16 -6.97 3.41
C SER A 90 5.59 -5.55 3.49
N PHE A 91 4.42 -5.40 4.08
CA PHE A 91 3.80 -4.08 4.27
C PHE A 91 4.68 -3.20 5.16
N GLY A 92 5.16 -3.73 6.28
CA GLY A 92 6.01 -2.98 7.20
C GLY A 92 7.28 -2.46 6.53
N HIS A 93 7.92 -3.31 5.73
CA HIS A 93 9.11 -2.92 4.99
C HIS A 93 8.80 -1.82 3.97
N THR A 94 7.74 -2.00 3.20
CA THR A 94 7.32 -1.00 2.21
C THR A 94 6.96 0.33 2.89
N LYS A 95 6.25 0.25 4.02
CA LYS A 95 5.87 1.44 4.77
C LYS A 95 7.09 2.23 5.24
N GLN A 96 8.12 1.54 5.72
CA GLN A 96 9.35 2.19 6.16
C GLN A 96 10.01 2.95 5.01
N LEU A 97 10.12 2.32 3.86
CA LEU A 97 10.70 2.97 2.67
C LEU A 97 9.84 4.14 2.22
N PHE A 98 8.53 3.97 2.24
CA PHE A 98 7.58 5.00 1.85
C PHE A 98 7.70 6.24 2.73
N LEU A 99 7.68 6.04 4.05
CA LEU A 99 7.76 7.14 5.00
C LEU A 99 9.13 7.84 4.97
N ARG A 100 10.19 7.09 4.65
CA ARG A 100 11.51 7.68 4.48
C ARG A 100 11.54 8.69 3.36
N ASP A 101 10.92 8.37 2.22
CA ASP A 101 11.02 9.16 1.01
C ASP A 101 9.85 10.14 0.81
N LEU A 102 8.75 9.94 1.56
CA LEU A 102 7.54 10.75 1.43
C LEU A 102 7.78 12.27 1.59
N PRO A 103 8.57 12.72 2.58
CA PRO A 103 8.78 14.16 2.73
C PRO A 103 9.38 14.82 1.48
N HIS A 104 10.28 14.12 0.80
CA HIS A 104 10.87 14.63 -0.45
C HIS A 104 9.84 14.77 -1.55
N VAL A 105 8.93 13.82 -1.63
CA VAL A 105 7.86 13.84 -2.63
C VAL A 105 6.85 14.95 -2.32
N MET A 106 6.54 15.14 -1.04
CA MET A 106 5.59 16.19 -0.62
C MET A 106 6.15 17.59 -0.82
N ASP A 107 7.45 17.78 -0.62
CA ASP A 107 8.12 19.09 -0.78
C ASP A 107 8.23 19.47 -2.26
N GLY A 108 8.12 18.56 -3.07
CA GLY A 108 8.02 18.80 -4.49
C GLY A 108 9.16 19.33 -5.15
N ASP A 109 9.32 19.60 -4.97
CA ASP A 109 9.85 20.14 -5.62
C ASP A 109 10.41 19.89 -6.51
N GLN A 110 10.52 20.24 -6.20
CA GLN A 110 10.96 20.17 -6.84
C GLN A 110 11.42 19.40 -7.59
N GLY A 111 11.21 19.62 -7.29
CA GLY A 111 11.72 18.85 -7.93
C GLY A 111 11.84 18.27 -8.43
N GLY A 112 11.77 18.42 -8.22
CA GLY A 112 12.02 17.67 -8.69
C GLY A 112 11.96 17.33 -9.12
N GLN A 113 12.00 17.75 -8.87
CA GLN A 113 12.09 17.27 -9.20
C GLN A 113 12.44 16.55 -9.43
N ALA A 114 12.67 16.84 -9.12
CA ALA A 114 13.07 16.00 -9.32
C ALA A 114 13.23 15.26 -9.43
N ALA A 115 13.35 15.46 -9.04
CA ALA A 115 13.55 14.65 -9.26
C ALA A 115 13.42 14.15 -9.54
N ALA A 116 13.45 14.61 -9.26
CA ALA A 116 13.48 14.10 -9.63
C ALA A 116 13.43 13.83 -10.05
N ARG A 117 13.62 14.11 -9.91
CA ARG A 117 13.81 13.85 -10.44
C ARG A 117 14.12 13.07 -10.64
N ALA A 118 14.14 13.20 -10.14
CA ALA A 118 14.48 12.55 -10.38
C ALA A 118 14.47 11.93 -10.52
N SER A 119 14.54 12.07 -10.21
CA SER A 119 14.66 11.52 -10.57
C SER A 119 14.68 11.17 -10.85
#